data_3d7c684a761b36c302572f71e8d66d55
#
_entry.id   3d7c684a761b36c302572f71e8d66d55
#
_cell.length_a   1.000
_cell.length_b   1.000
_cell.length_c   1.000
_cell.angle_alpha   90.00
_cell.angle_beta   90.00
_cell.angle_gamma   90.00
#
_symmetry.space_group_name_H-M   'P 1'
#
loop_
_entity.id
_entity.type
_entity.pdbx_description
1 polymer ?
#
loop_
_entity_poly.entity_id
_entity_poly.type
_entity_poly.pdbx_seq_one_letter_code
_entity_poly.pdbx_strand_id
1 'polypeptide(L)'
;MRLRVSACGGVFATDGQVVWDDYLDHRQFVLGPDSDAVLRWFIRWRDRDSVPERHRPVVEALLANDVLVAEGSQRDAQEQAVLHAWGRWGPVARAYHYSTRTTRGSRFSGVEAPRPVGTFRDAERIPLPGAEEARWLHRDLLDVLRVRGGGGGGGREFGDGGVSVLALGAMLQAAGGSVSSTELYPVVRDVDGLKPGVYHYDVQGHELALVGDFVGDADLIAACGDQAWVAGAGLVVFYTSLVWRHDSPRAYRVLQLDAGHVNQTLSLAGAALGLRTAFTAAIRDELVEELIGCDPATELAIGCAVIGGAVGGGVVGGE
;
A
#
# COMPACT_ATOMS: atom_id res chain seq x y z
N MET A 1 -30.78 31.50 -10.90
CA MET A 1 -29.91 30.68 -10.00
C MET A 1 -29.13 29.70 -10.85
N ARG A 2 -27.78 29.70 -10.75
CA ARG A 2 -26.95 28.79 -11.53
C ARG A 2 -26.69 27.50 -10.75
N LEU A 3 -26.72 26.39 -11.47
CA LEU A 3 -26.47 25.05 -10.92
C LEU A 3 -25.34 24.35 -11.68
N ARG A 4 -24.65 23.45 -11.02
CA ARG A 4 -23.76 22.46 -11.61
C ARG A 4 -23.89 21.12 -10.89
N VAL A 5 -23.42 20.05 -11.52
CA VAL A 5 -23.24 18.76 -10.85
C VAL A 5 -22.19 18.92 -9.74
N SER A 6 -22.42 18.28 -8.60
CA SER A 6 -21.44 18.19 -7.52
C SER A 6 -20.11 17.64 -8.03
N ALA A 7 -19.02 18.27 -7.64
CA ALA A 7 -17.66 17.82 -7.94
C ALA A 7 -17.12 16.83 -6.90
N CYS A 8 -17.93 16.54 -5.87
CA CYS A 8 -17.57 15.69 -4.74
C CYS A 8 -18.49 14.46 -4.63
N GLY A 9 -18.91 13.94 -5.76
CA GLY A 9 -19.62 12.69 -5.90
C GLY A 9 -19.23 11.98 -7.19
N GLY A 10 -19.76 10.77 -7.37
CA GLY A 10 -19.52 9.95 -8.55
C GLY A 10 -20.72 9.09 -8.90
N VAL A 11 -20.77 8.62 -10.13
CA VAL A 11 -21.82 7.70 -10.62
C VAL A 11 -21.20 6.32 -10.73
N PHE A 12 -21.86 5.33 -10.12
CA PHE A 12 -21.46 3.92 -10.16
C PHE A 12 -22.65 3.05 -10.59
N ALA A 13 -22.35 1.93 -11.22
CA ALA A 13 -23.32 0.87 -11.50
C ALA A 13 -23.10 -0.26 -10.48
N THR A 14 -24.13 -0.58 -9.71
CA THR A 14 -24.12 -1.67 -8.75
C THR A 14 -25.52 -2.30 -8.65
N ASP A 15 -25.59 -3.61 -8.50
CA ASP A 15 -26.85 -4.38 -8.34
C ASP A 15 -27.93 -4.05 -9.38
N GLY A 16 -27.51 -3.81 -10.63
CA GLY A 16 -28.42 -3.45 -11.73
C GLY A 16 -28.99 -2.04 -11.67
N GLN A 17 -28.46 -1.20 -10.79
CA GLN A 17 -28.88 0.19 -10.61
C GLN A 17 -27.76 1.15 -10.92
N VAL A 18 -28.11 2.38 -11.28
CA VAL A 18 -27.17 3.50 -11.39
C VAL A 18 -27.29 4.35 -10.12
N VAL A 19 -26.19 4.49 -9.41
CA VAL A 19 -26.15 5.13 -8.08
C VAL A 19 -25.23 6.35 -8.13
N TRP A 20 -25.69 7.45 -7.55
CA TRP A 20 -24.84 8.58 -7.18
C TRP A 20 -24.28 8.35 -5.78
N ASP A 21 -22.97 8.44 -5.64
CA ASP A 21 -22.26 8.36 -4.37
C ASP A 21 -21.74 9.76 -3.99
N ASP A 22 -22.36 10.37 -2.97
CA ASP A 22 -21.89 11.60 -2.34
C ASP A 22 -20.89 11.23 -1.23
N TYR A 23 -19.62 11.25 -1.56
CA TYR A 23 -18.57 10.83 -0.64
C TYR A 23 -18.25 11.86 0.47
N LEU A 24 -18.73 13.11 0.39
CA LEU A 24 -18.56 14.08 1.48
C LEU A 24 -19.49 13.79 2.65
N ASP A 25 -20.73 13.45 2.35
CA ASP A 25 -21.77 13.21 3.35
C ASP A 25 -22.08 11.72 3.54
N HIS A 26 -21.37 10.83 2.84
CA HIS A 26 -21.57 9.37 2.88
C HIS A 26 -23.01 8.96 2.58
N ARG A 27 -23.61 9.55 1.53
CA ARG A 27 -24.96 9.28 1.08
C ARG A 27 -24.96 8.71 -0.33
N GLN A 28 -25.81 7.72 -0.55
CA GLN A 28 -26.01 7.13 -1.87
C GLN A 28 -27.45 7.27 -2.32
N PHE A 29 -27.65 7.55 -3.60
CA PHE A 29 -28.96 7.77 -4.20
C PHE A 29 -29.07 6.99 -5.50
N VAL A 30 -30.16 6.24 -5.67
CA VAL A 30 -30.46 5.61 -6.97
C VAL A 30 -30.90 6.70 -7.93
N LEU A 31 -30.24 6.76 -9.08
CA LEU A 31 -30.56 7.70 -10.14
C LEU A 31 -31.69 7.13 -11.02
N GLY A 32 -32.75 7.91 -11.21
CA GLY A 32 -33.82 7.56 -12.12
C GLY A 32 -33.44 7.75 -13.60
N PRO A 33 -34.30 7.26 -14.54
CA PRO A 33 -33.99 7.24 -15.97
C PRO A 33 -33.64 8.60 -16.59
N ASP A 34 -34.28 9.68 -16.11
CA ASP A 34 -34.06 11.03 -16.62
C ASP A 34 -32.87 11.75 -16.00
N SER A 35 -32.27 11.18 -14.96
CA SER A 35 -31.15 11.81 -14.23
C SER A 35 -29.92 12.00 -15.10
N ASP A 36 -29.61 11.07 -16.00
CA ASP A 36 -28.44 11.19 -16.90
C ASP A 36 -28.53 12.45 -17.78
N ALA A 37 -29.68 12.73 -18.38
CA ALA A 37 -29.89 13.93 -19.18
C ALA A 37 -29.68 15.21 -18.37
N VAL A 38 -30.15 15.25 -17.13
CA VAL A 38 -30.01 16.41 -16.23
C VAL A 38 -28.56 16.56 -15.77
N LEU A 39 -27.87 15.49 -15.41
CA LEU A 39 -26.46 15.52 -15.04
C LEU A 39 -25.60 16.05 -16.19
N ARG A 40 -25.82 15.54 -17.43
CA ARG A 40 -25.12 16.02 -18.62
C ARG A 40 -25.42 17.49 -18.90
N TRP A 41 -26.64 17.96 -18.62
CA TRP A 41 -27.02 19.35 -18.80
C TRP A 41 -26.23 20.28 -17.88
N PHE A 42 -26.06 19.91 -16.61
CA PHE A 42 -25.42 20.71 -15.58
C PHE A 42 -23.94 20.34 -15.31
N ILE A 43 -23.27 19.67 -16.22
CA ILE A 43 -21.83 19.39 -16.09
C ILE A 43 -20.98 20.66 -15.95
N ARG A 44 -21.54 21.81 -16.38
CA ARG A 44 -20.99 23.15 -16.18
C ARG A 44 -22.06 24.03 -15.54
N TRP A 45 -21.64 25.12 -14.95
CA TRP A 45 -22.55 26.13 -14.43
C TRP A 45 -23.57 26.59 -15.48
N ARG A 46 -24.85 26.34 -15.25
CA ARG A 46 -25.96 26.77 -16.09
C ARG A 46 -27.10 27.31 -15.25
N ASP A 47 -27.93 28.13 -15.86
CA ASP A 47 -29.14 28.62 -15.21
C ASP A 47 -30.13 27.48 -14.97
N ARG A 48 -30.74 27.43 -13.78
CA ARG A 48 -31.72 26.41 -13.39
C ARG A 48 -32.84 26.28 -14.40
N ASP A 49 -33.32 27.43 -14.90
CA ASP A 49 -34.47 27.47 -15.80
C ASP A 49 -34.10 27.16 -17.26
N SER A 50 -32.82 26.93 -17.56
CA SER A 50 -32.36 26.57 -18.90
C SER A 50 -32.68 25.12 -19.32
N VAL A 51 -33.06 24.28 -18.34
CA VAL A 51 -33.40 22.87 -18.61
C VAL A 51 -34.83 22.73 -19.17
N PRO A 52 -35.10 21.77 -20.06
CA PRO A 52 -36.48 21.53 -20.53
C PRO A 52 -37.44 21.25 -19.39
N GLU A 53 -38.65 21.76 -19.50
CA GLU A 53 -39.67 21.76 -18.43
C GLU A 53 -39.95 20.34 -17.86
N ARG A 54 -39.96 19.35 -18.73
CA ARG A 54 -40.16 17.93 -18.34
C ARG A 54 -39.14 17.43 -17.34
N HIS A 55 -37.94 18.02 -17.27
CA HIS A 55 -36.86 17.61 -16.37
C HIS A 55 -36.81 18.43 -15.06
N ARG A 56 -37.66 19.45 -14.88
CA ARG A 56 -37.69 20.28 -13.67
C ARG A 56 -37.87 19.45 -12.38
N PRO A 57 -38.78 18.46 -12.32
CA PRO A 57 -38.92 17.64 -11.11
C PRO A 57 -37.63 16.89 -10.74
N VAL A 58 -36.87 16.42 -11.76
CA VAL A 58 -35.59 15.75 -11.55
C VAL A 58 -34.53 16.74 -11.04
N VAL A 59 -34.50 17.95 -11.57
CA VAL A 59 -33.61 19.03 -11.07
C VAL A 59 -33.86 19.33 -9.61
N GLU A 60 -35.14 19.43 -9.19
CA GLU A 60 -35.50 19.68 -7.79
C GLU A 60 -35.02 18.51 -6.88
N ALA A 61 -35.26 17.28 -7.30
CA ALA A 61 -34.85 16.10 -6.55
C ALA A 61 -33.31 16.03 -6.41
N LEU A 62 -32.59 16.27 -7.50
CA LEU A 62 -31.11 16.25 -7.49
C LEU A 62 -30.54 17.41 -6.69
N LEU A 63 -31.18 18.58 -6.70
CA LEU A 63 -30.77 19.75 -5.92
C LEU A 63 -31.02 19.53 -4.41
N ALA A 64 -32.17 18.95 -4.06
CA ALA A 64 -32.52 18.64 -2.66
C ALA A 64 -31.57 17.62 -2.02
N ASN A 65 -30.87 16.84 -2.84
CA ASN A 65 -29.93 15.81 -2.41
C ASN A 65 -28.46 16.17 -2.67
N ASP A 66 -28.14 17.44 -2.94
CA ASP A 66 -26.78 17.93 -3.22
C ASP A 66 -26.05 17.25 -4.40
N VAL A 67 -26.79 16.53 -5.25
CA VAL A 67 -26.29 15.99 -6.53
C VAL A 67 -26.09 17.16 -7.52
N LEU A 68 -27.01 18.13 -7.51
CA LEU A 68 -26.79 19.46 -8.11
C LEU A 68 -26.48 20.46 -7.00
N VAL A 69 -25.56 21.36 -7.29
CA VAL A 69 -25.09 22.38 -6.35
C VAL A 69 -25.41 23.76 -6.89
N ALA A 70 -26.00 24.62 -6.04
CA ALA A 70 -26.27 25.99 -6.38
C ALA A 70 -25.02 26.86 -6.16
N GLU A 71 -24.75 27.76 -7.11
CA GLU A 71 -23.65 28.74 -7.04
C GLU A 71 -23.77 29.61 -5.77
N GLY A 72 -22.67 29.68 -5.00
CA GLY A 72 -22.61 30.44 -3.75
C GLY A 72 -23.31 29.79 -2.55
N SER A 73 -23.83 28.57 -2.68
CA SER A 73 -24.40 27.83 -1.55
C SER A 73 -23.31 27.37 -0.56
N GLN A 74 -23.72 26.98 0.65
CA GLN A 74 -22.82 26.37 1.63
C GLN A 74 -22.13 25.13 1.07
N ARG A 75 -22.87 24.29 0.31
CA ARG A 75 -22.30 23.11 -0.36
C ARG A 75 -21.25 23.51 -1.40
N ASP A 76 -21.50 24.54 -2.20
CA ASP A 76 -20.51 25.03 -3.16
C ASP A 76 -19.23 25.51 -2.47
N ALA A 77 -19.34 26.29 -1.39
CA ALA A 77 -18.18 26.73 -0.62
C ALA A 77 -17.39 25.54 -0.03
N GLN A 78 -18.07 24.52 0.49
CA GLN A 78 -17.44 23.29 0.99
C GLN A 78 -16.69 22.57 -0.12
N GLU A 79 -17.32 22.38 -1.28
CA GLU A 79 -16.68 21.71 -2.42
C GLU A 79 -15.47 22.50 -2.94
N GLN A 80 -15.56 23.82 -3.02
CA GLN A 80 -14.42 24.66 -3.45
C GLN A 80 -13.23 24.52 -2.50
N ALA A 81 -13.45 24.45 -1.20
CA ALA A 81 -12.38 24.22 -0.22
C ALA A 81 -11.72 22.84 -0.43
N VAL A 82 -12.53 21.80 -0.63
CA VAL A 82 -12.03 20.44 -0.92
C VAL A 82 -11.25 20.41 -2.23
N LEU A 83 -11.80 21.00 -3.29
CA LEU A 83 -11.14 21.03 -4.60
C LEU A 83 -9.81 21.79 -4.56
N HIS A 84 -9.75 22.88 -3.81
CA HIS A 84 -8.52 23.65 -3.62
C HIS A 84 -7.45 22.81 -2.90
N ALA A 85 -7.80 22.16 -1.79
CA ALA A 85 -6.87 21.36 -0.99
C ALA A 85 -6.39 20.10 -1.71
N TRP A 86 -7.27 19.46 -2.48
CA TRP A 86 -7.02 18.14 -3.11
C TRP A 86 -6.73 18.22 -4.61
N GLY A 87 -6.57 19.40 -5.19
CA GLY A 87 -6.43 19.55 -6.65
C GLY A 87 -5.30 18.75 -7.27
N ARG A 88 -4.17 18.63 -6.57
CA ARG A 88 -2.98 17.87 -7.03
C ARG A 88 -3.14 16.35 -6.94
N TRP A 89 -4.06 15.85 -6.12
CA TRP A 89 -4.27 14.43 -5.90
C TRP A 89 -5.22 13.78 -6.91
N GLY A 90 -5.96 14.61 -7.65
CA GLY A 90 -6.97 14.16 -8.59
C GLY A 90 -8.27 13.66 -7.95
N PRO A 91 -9.28 13.37 -8.78
CA PRO A 91 -10.62 13.03 -8.28
C PRO A 91 -10.68 11.67 -7.57
N VAL A 92 -9.94 10.67 -8.05
CA VAL A 92 -9.98 9.30 -7.50
C VAL A 92 -9.43 9.25 -6.08
N ALA A 93 -8.24 9.81 -5.85
CA ALA A 93 -7.64 9.83 -4.51
C ALA A 93 -8.50 10.63 -3.52
N ARG A 94 -9.08 11.74 -3.98
CA ARG A 94 -10.01 12.54 -3.19
C ARG A 94 -11.27 11.75 -2.82
N ALA A 95 -11.93 11.14 -3.80
CA ALA A 95 -13.12 10.33 -3.58
C ALA A 95 -12.83 9.20 -2.60
N TYR A 96 -11.74 8.47 -2.81
CA TYR A 96 -11.33 7.39 -1.92
C TYR A 96 -11.04 7.88 -0.49
N HIS A 97 -10.34 9.02 -0.34
CA HIS A 97 -10.07 9.59 0.99
C HIS A 97 -11.36 9.88 1.75
N TYR A 98 -12.30 10.56 1.12
CA TYR A 98 -13.54 10.97 1.78
C TYR A 98 -14.49 9.78 2.00
N SER A 99 -14.67 8.88 1.04
CA SER A 99 -15.55 7.70 1.19
C SER A 99 -15.06 6.73 2.28
N THR A 100 -13.77 6.71 2.57
CA THR A 100 -13.18 5.85 3.63
C THR A 100 -13.00 6.56 4.97
N ARG A 101 -13.45 7.81 5.14
CA ARG A 101 -13.45 8.49 6.43
C ARG A 101 -14.47 7.84 7.36
N THR A 102 -14.08 7.70 8.62
CA THR A 102 -15.03 7.31 9.67
C THR A 102 -15.73 8.54 10.22
N THR A 103 -17.01 8.41 10.51
CA THR A 103 -17.86 9.46 11.09
C THR A 103 -18.23 9.09 12.53
N ARG A 104 -18.94 9.99 13.23
CA ARG A 104 -19.43 9.70 14.60
C ARG A 104 -20.36 8.48 14.68
N GLY A 105 -21.04 8.14 13.57
CA GLY A 105 -21.93 6.98 13.47
C GLY A 105 -21.24 5.70 13.02
N SER A 106 -19.95 5.74 12.66
CA SER A 106 -19.23 4.56 12.19
C SER A 106 -19.08 3.52 13.31
N ARG A 107 -19.42 2.29 13.00
CA ARG A 107 -19.20 1.14 13.90
C ARG A 107 -17.91 0.44 13.49
N PHE A 108 -17.12 0.05 14.46
CA PHE A 108 -15.92 -0.75 14.25
C PHE A 108 -16.24 -2.19 14.65
N SER A 109 -16.22 -3.09 13.68
CA SER A 109 -16.18 -4.53 13.94
C SER A 109 -14.76 -4.90 14.37
N GLY A 110 -14.62 -5.85 15.29
CA GLY A 110 -13.32 -6.43 15.63
C GLY A 110 -12.70 -7.06 14.37
N VAL A 111 -11.40 -6.87 14.19
CA VAL A 111 -10.66 -7.57 13.14
C VAL A 111 -10.61 -9.04 13.54
N GLU A 112 -11.18 -9.94 12.74
CA GLU A 112 -10.92 -11.37 12.91
C GLU A 112 -9.41 -11.62 12.74
N ALA A 113 -8.87 -12.51 13.57
CA ALA A 113 -7.49 -12.95 13.39
C ALA A 113 -7.33 -13.49 11.95
N PRO A 114 -6.26 -13.12 11.25
CA PRO A 114 -6.06 -13.55 9.88
C PRO A 114 -6.06 -15.06 9.81
N ARG A 115 -6.81 -15.58 8.85
CA ARG A 115 -6.78 -17.02 8.58
C ARG A 115 -5.44 -17.35 7.95
N PRO A 116 -4.74 -18.38 8.48
CA PRO A 116 -3.51 -18.84 7.85
C PRO A 116 -3.81 -19.25 6.41
N VAL A 117 -3.09 -18.69 5.49
CA VAL A 117 -3.19 -19.06 4.08
C VAL A 117 -2.09 -20.08 3.81
N GLY A 118 -2.47 -21.30 3.52
CA GLY A 118 -1.54 -22.30 3.02
C GLY A 118 -1.20 -22.03 1.56
N THR A 119 -0.64 -20.85 1.28
CA THR A 119 -0.05 -20.52 -0.01
C THR A 119 1.21 -21.38 -0.21
N PHE A 120 1.44 -21.79 -1.46
CA PHE A 120 2.65 -22.52 -1.85
C PHE A 120 2.89 -23.85 -1.09
N ARG A 121 1.85 -24.66 -0.90
CA ARG A 121 1.93 -25.95 -0.17
C ARG A 121 2.91 -26.95 -0.81
N ASP A 122 3.08 -26.89 -2.13
CA ASP A 122 3.92 -27.81 -2.89
C ASP A 122 5.35 -27.27 -3.12
N ALA A 123 5.67 -26.08 -2.60
CA ALA A 123 7.00 -25.47 -2.72
C ALA A 123 8.02 -26.14 -1.77
N GLU A 124 9.28 -26.15 -2.19
CA GLU A 124 10.39 -26.53 -1.30
C GLU A 124 10.42 -25.58 -0.09
N ARG A 125 10.46 -26.18 1.13
CA ARG A 125 10.43 -25.46 2.40
C ARG A 125 11.80 -25.46 3.06
N ILE A 126 12.28 -24.30 3.48
CA ILE A 126 13.55 -24.11 4.16
C ILE A 126 13.27 -23.50 5.53
N PRO A 127 13.44 -24.25 6.63
CA PRO A 127 13.33 -23.71 7.99
C PRO A 127 14.37 -22.61 8.20
N LEU A 128 13.95 -21.54 8.88
CA LEU A 128 14.84 -20.43 9.23
C LEU A 128 15.33 -20.55 10.68
N PRO A 129 16.56 -20.11 10.98
CA PRO A 129 17.03 -19.95 12.34
C PRO A 129 16.22 -18.91 13.10
N GLY A 130 15.99 -19.14 14.38
CA GLY A 130 15.28 -18.21 15.25
C GLY A 130 16.06 -16.92 15.52
N ALA A 131 15.35 -15.88 15.91
CA ALA A 131 15.97 -14.58 16.21
C ALA A 131 16.96 -14.63 17.39
N GLU A 132 16.78 -15.60 18.30
CA GLU A 132 17.68 -15.84 19.43
C GLU A 132 19.06 -16.37 19.00
N GLU A 133 19.17 -16.97 17.82
CA GLU A 133 20.44 -17.46 17.28
C GLU A 133 21.26 -16.35 16.61
N ALA A 134 20.62 -15.23 16.27
CA ALA A 134 21.28 -14.11 15.61
C ALA A 134 22.14 -13.30 16.59
N ARG A 135 23.28 -12.82 16.09
CA ARG A 135 24.15 -11.90 16.86
C ARG A 135 23.66 -10.46 16.71
N TRP A 136 22.83 -10.02 17.64
CA TRP A 136 22.38 -8.65 17.72
C TRP A 136 23.49 -7.74 18.25
N LEU A 137 23.65 -6.57 17.64
CA LEU A 137 24.56 -5.55 18.16
C LEU A 137 23.91 -4.86 19.35
N HIS A 138 24.61 -4.79 20.46
CA HIS A 138 24.19 -3.99 21.62
C HIS A 138 24.42 -2.50 21.31
N ARG A 139 23.37 -1.82 20.86
CA ARG A 139 23.37 -0.40 20.55
C ARG A 139 22.27 0.31 21.33
N ASP A 140 22.53 1.56 21.69
CA ASP A 140 21.49 2.45 22.18
C ASP A 140 20.40 2.61 21.11
N LEU A 141 19.13 2.68 21.51
CA LEU A 141 18.00 2.81 20.59
C LEU A 141 18.14 4.07 19.71
N LEU A 142 18.64 5.16 20.26
CA LEU A 142 18.86 6.39 19.48
C LEU A 142 19.92 6.21 18.40
N ASP A 143 20.95 5.40 18.66
CA ASP A 143 21.96 5.08 17.66
C ASP A 143 21.41 4.17 16.56
N VAL A 144 20.59 3.17 16.90
CA VAL A 144 19.87 2.37 15.90
C VAL A 144 18.97 3.26 15.05
N LEU A 145 18.22 4.18 15.70
CA LEU A 145 17.34 5.11 14.99
C LEU A 145 18.10 6.09 14.07
N ARG A 146 19.34 6.45 14.39
CA ARG A 146 20.19 7.33 13.54
C ARG A 146 20.72 6.60 12.31
N VAL A 147 21.08 5.32 12.42
CA VAL A 147 21.68 4.55 11.33
C VAL A 147 20.67 3.81 10.46
N ARG A 148 19.45 3.57 10.97
CA ARG A 148 18.38 2.96 10.20
C ARG A 148 18.11 3.78 8.95
N GLY A 149 17.99 3.15 7.81
CA GLY A 149 17.50 3.67 6.53
C GLY A 149 17.56 5.18 6.37
N GLY A 150 18.74 5.74 6.18
CA GLY A 150 18.94 7.19 6.13
C GLY A 150 18.12 7.84 5.03
N GLY A 151 17.10 8.61 5.41
CA GLY A 151 16.39 9.52 4.53
C GLY A 151 17.29 10.69 4.13
N GLY A 152 18.24 10.47 3.25
CA GLY A 152 19.12 11.52 2.73
C GLY A 152 20.34 10.91 2.05
N GLY A 153 20.35 10.88 0.76
CA GLY A 153 21.49 10.73 -0.17
C GLY A 153 22.54 9.62 0.03
N GLY A 154 22.77 9.15 1.24
CA GLY A 154 23.80 8.15 1.56
C GLY A 154 23.31 6.75 1.91
N GLY A 155 22.01 6.50 1.88
CA GLY A 155 21.39 5.24 2.31
C GLY A 155 21.21 4.16 1.23
N ARG A 156 21.65 4.41 0.01
CA ARG A 156 21.45 3.56 -1.18
C ARG A 156 22.72 2.89 -1.70
N GLU A 157 23.80 2.95 -0.94
CA GLU A 157 25.03 2.23 -1.22
C GLU A 157 25.15 1.09 -0.23
N PHE A 158 25.51 -0.09 -0.71
CA PHE A 158 25.71 -1.29 0.07
C PHE A 158 27.19 -1.69 0.03
N GLY A 159 27.71 -2.15 1.17
CA GLY A 159 29.08 -2.65 1.25
C GLY A 159 29.17 -4.14 0.91
N ASP A 160 30.38 -4.63 0.82
CA ASP A 160 30.70 -6.02 0.43
C ASP A 160 30.33 -7.09 1.49
N GLY A 161 29.77 -6.67 2.64
CA GLY A 161 29.31 -7.60 3.68
C GLY A 161 28.00 -8.28 3.27
N GLY A 162 28.00 -9.62 3.18
CA GLY A 162 26.82 -10.42 2.86
C GLY A 162 25.76 -10.38 3.95
N VAL A 163 24.53 -10.66 3.58
CA VAL A 163 23.44 -11.00 4.51
C VAL A 163 23.53 -12.49 4.80
N SER A 164 23.48 -12.91 6.07
CA SER A 164 23.41 -14.32 6.43
C SER A 164 21.98 -14.81 6.56
N VAL A 165 21.75 -16.11 6.39
CA VAL A 165 20.43 -16.73 6.64
C VAL A 165 19.97 -16.52 8.08
N LEU A 166 20.91 -16.44 9.04
CA LEU A 166 20.61 -16.09 10.44
C LEU A 166 20.04 -14.68 10.58
N ALA A 167 20.67 -13.70 9.90
CA ALA A 167 20.18 -12.33 9.92
C ALA A 167 18.83 -12.19 9.21
N LEU A 168 18.65 -12.86 8.07
CA LEU A 168 17.38 -12.91 7.35
C LEU A 168 16.28 -13.51 8.24
N GLY A 169 16.51 -14.67 8.86
CA GLY A 169 15.55 -15.32 9.77
C GLY A 169 15.12 -14.40 10.90
N ALA A 170 16.09 -13.77 11.58
CA ALA A 170 15.82 -12.85 12.67
C ALA A 170 15.01 -11.60 12.22
N MET A 171 15.33 -11.03 11.06
CA MET A 171 14.60 -9.88 10.50
C MET A 171 13.16 -10.25 10.11
N LEU A 172 12.97 -11.40 9.45
CA LEU A 172 11.65 -11.87 9.02
C LEU A 172 10.79 -12.25 10.23
N GLN A 173 11.34 -12.90 11.24
CA GLN A 173 10.62 -13.23 12.47
C GLN A 173 10.16 -11.97 13.22
N ALA A 174 11.03 -10.97 13.31
CA ALA A 174 10.67 -9.68 13.94
C ALA A 174 9.58 -8.94 13.15
N ALA A 175 9.63 -8.95 11.82
CA ALA A 175 8.70 -8.23 10.97
C ALA A 175 7.37 -8.96 10.80
N GLY A 176 7.39 -10.28 10.60
CA GLY A 176 6.20 -11.09 10.31
C GLY A 176 5.26 -11.27 11.50
N GLY A 177 5.79 -11.24 12.73
CA GLY A 177 4.98 -11.43 13.94
C GLY A 177 4.08 -10.24 14.31
N SER A 178 4.25 -9.10 13.68
CA SER A 178 3.59 -7.85 14.09
C SER A 178 2.37 -7.46 13.28
N VAL A 179 2.17 -8.03 12.08
CA VAL A 179 1.13 -7.53 11.16
C VAL A 179 0.48 -8.66 10.36
N SER A 180 -0.83 -8.67 10.39
CA SER A 180 -1.65 -9.79 9.89
C SER A 180 -2.01 -9.72 8.41
N SER A 181 -1.82 -8.60 7.76
CA SER A 181 -2.27 -8.37 6.37
C SER A 181 -1.15 -8.42 5.34
N THR A 182 0.10 -8.31 5.79
CA THR A 182 1.27 -8.19 4.90
C THR A 182 1.95 -9.54 4.70
N GLU A 183 2.15 -9.92 3.44
CA GLU A 183 2.99 -11.04 3.04
C GLU A 183 4.40 -10.55 2.71
N LEU A 184 5.41 -11.39 2.90
CA LEU A 184 6.81 -11.05 2.67
C LEU A 184 7.40 -11.99 1.61
N TYR A 185 8.01 -11.39 0.59
CA TYR A 185 8.67 -12.10 -0.49
C TYR A 185 10.15 -11.73 -0.57
N PRO A 186 11.05 -12.48 0.11
CA PRO A 186 12.48 -12.31 -0.03
C PRO A 186 12.95 -12.71 -1.43
N VAL A 187 13.50 -11.78 -2.18
CA VAL A 187 14.30 -12.03 -3.39
C VAL A 187 15.75 -12.12 -2.97
N VAL A 188 16.22 -13.36 -2.87
CA VAL A 188 17.56 -13.70 -2.44
C VAL A 188 18.49 -13.69 -3.65
N ARG A 189 19.54 -12.88 -3.59
CA ARG A 189 20.56 -12.77 -4.63
C ARG A 189 21.93 -13.19 -4.13
N ASP A 190 22.29 -12.73 -2.93
CA ASP A 190 23.55 -13.07 -2.24
C ASP A 190 23.27 -13.09 -0.73
N VAL A 191 22.84 -14.23 -0.23
CA VAL A 191 22.60 -14.49 1.20
C VAL A 191 23.35 -15.76 1.59
N ASP A 192 24.27 -15.64 2.53
CA ASP A 192 25.05 -16.77 3.01
C ASP A 192 24.16 -17.86 3.60
N GLY A 193 24.30 -19.08 3.07
CA GLY A 193 23.55 -20.26 3.52
C GLY A 193 22.20 -20.43 2.81
N LEU A 194 21.90 -19.64 1.79
CA LEU A 194 20.64 -19.73 1.05
C LEU A 194 20.86 -19.65 -0.47
N LYS A 195 20.20 -20.52 -1.22
CA LYS A 195 20.24 -20.52 -2.68
C LYS A 195 19.56 -19.23 -3.22
N PRO A 196 20.14 -18.57 -4.23
CA PRO A 196 19.47 -17.45 -4.90
C PRO A 196 18.11 -17.86 -5.51
N GLY A 197 17.11 -16.99 -5.35
CA GLY A 197 15.74 -17.24 -5.84
C GLY A 197 14.73 -16.30 -5.18
N VAL A 198 13.47 -16.46 -5.55
CA VAL A 198 12.33 -15.76 -4.95
C VAL A 198 11.67 -16.69 -3.94
N TYR A 199 11.46 -16.18 -2.76
CA TYR A 199 10.87 -16.93 -1.66
C TYR A 199 9.62 -16.24 -1.13
N HIS A 200 8.69 -17.01 -0.59
CA HIS A 200 7.61 -16.53 0.27
C HIS A 200 7.90 -16.90 1.71
N TYR A 201 7.71 -15.99 2.64
CA TYR A 201 7.92 -16.25 4.07
C TYR A 201 6.64 -16.72 4.75
N ASP A 202 6.65 -17.93 5.26
CA ASP A 202 5.58 -18.46 6.12
C ASP A 202 5.85 -18.06 7.58
N VAL A 203 5.05 -17.11 8.07
CA VAL A 203 5.17 -16.59 9.44
C VAL A 203 4.91 -17.67 10.49
N GLN A 204 4.00 -18.62 10.23
CA GLN A 204 3.62 -19.63 11.21
C GLN A 204 4.68 -20.72 11.35
N GLY A 205 5.19 -21.19 10.24
CA GLY A 205 6.26 -22.20 10.22
C GLY A 205 7.63 -21.61 10.49
N HIS A 206 7.80 -20.31 10.41
CA HIS A 206 9.09 -19.60 10.35
C HIS A 206 10.01 -20.25 9.30
N GLU A 207 9.51 -20.34 8.10
CA GLU A 207 10.18 -21.01 6.98
C GLU A 207 10.01 -20.25 5.67
N LEU A 208 10.89 -20.50 4.72
CA LEU A 208 10.82 -19.97 3.37
C LEU A 208 10.30 -21.04 2.40
N ALA A 209 9.35 -20.66 1.57
CA ALA A 209 8.91 -21.46 0.43
C ALA A 209 9.57 -20.89 -0.84
N LEU A 210 10.31 -21.70 -1.58
CA LEU A 210 10.89 -21.31 -2.88
C LEU A 210 9.77 -21.21 -3.92
N VAL A 211 9.51 -20.01 -4.42
CA VAL A 211 8.38 -19.73 -5.34
C VAL A 211 8.82 -19.24 -6.72
N GLY A 212 10.09 -18.91 -6.90
CA GLY A 212 10.63 -18.44 -8.18
C GLY A 212 12.13 -18.58 -8.29
N ASP A 213 12.62 -18.44 -9.51
CA ASP A 213 14.03 -18.53 -9.86
C ASP A 213 14.83 -17.28 -9.47
N PHE A 214 16.13 -17.29 -9.77
CA PHE A 214 17.02 -16.15 -9.58
C PHE A 214 16.58 -14.94 -10.39
N VAL A 215 16.58 -13.76 -9.77
CA VAL A 215 16.24 -12.46 -10.40
C VAL A 215 17.52 -11.70 -10.74
N GLY A 216 17.71 -11.43 -12.02
CA GLY A 216 18.82 -10.64 -12.53
C GLY A 216 18.71 -9.14 -12.22
N ASP A 217 19.83 -8.43 -12.38
CA ASP A 217 19.88 -6.98 -12.12
C ASP A 217 18.86 -6.20 -12.95
N ALA A 218 18.74 -6.52 -14.24
CA ALA A 218 17.88 -5.80 -15.15
C ALA A 218 16.40 -5.90 -14.74
N ASP A 219 15.95 -7.10 -14.37
CA ASP A 219 14.56 -7.36 -13.98
C ASP A 219 14.25 -6.70 -12.63
N LEU A 220 15.17 -6.81 -11.67
CA LEU A 220 15.02 -6.17 -10.36
C LEU A 220 14.98 -4.65 -10.46
N ILE A 221 15.89 -4.04 -11.25
CA ILE A 221 15.93 -2.59 -11.48
C ILE A 221 14.62 -2.15 -12.15
N ALA A 222 14.15 -2.88 -13.17
CA ALA A 222 12.89 -2.57 -13.84
C ALA A 222 11.71 -2.65 -12.87
N ALA A 223 11.60 -3.70 -12.07
CA ALA A 223 10.54 -3.88 -11.07
C ALA A 223 10.57 -2.77 -10.00
N CYS A 224 11.76 -2.27 -9.66
CA CYS A 224 11.95 -1.17 -8.71
C CYS A 224 12.01 0.21 -9.37
N GLY A 225 11.27 0.44 -10.48
CA GLY A 225 11.10 1.76 -11.08
C GLY A 225 12.39 2.40 -11.62
N ASP A 226 13.23 1.59 -12.25
CA ASP A 226 14.53 1.96 -12.84
C ASP A 226 15.57 2.47 -11.83
N GLN A 227 15.45 2.06 -10.57
CA GLN A 227 16.37 2.46 -9.50
C GLN A 227 17.60 1.53 -9.47
N ALA A 228 18.68 1.90 -10.19
CA ALA A 228 19.88 1.08 -10.34
C ALA A 228 20.55 0.67 -9.00
N TRP A 229 20.37 1.45 -7.94
CA TRP A 229 20.96 1.17 -6.63
C TRP A 229 20.47 -0.12 -5.97
N VAL A 230 19.28 -0.64 -6.36
CA VAL A 230 18.73 -1.89 -5.79
C VAL A 230 19.57 -3.11 -6.15
N ALA A 231 20.25 -3.07 -7.29
CA ALA A 231 21.11 -4.16 -7.74
C ALA A 231 22.38 -4.34 -6.89
N GLY A 232 22.76 -3.33 -6.10
CA GLY A 232 23.91 -3.41 -5.18
C GLY A 232 23.64 -4.21 -3.90
N ALA A 233 22.40 -4.66 -3.66
CA ALA A 233 22.04 -5.39 -2.45
C ALA A 233 21.92 -6.89 -2.70
N GLY A 234 22.30 -7.71 -1.72
CA GLY A 234 22.16 -9.17 -1.75
C GLY A 234 20.74 -9.66 -1.49
N LEU A 235 19.86 -8.82 -0.94
CA LEU A 235 18.51 -9.17 -0.54
C LEU A 235 17.54 -8.03 -0.80
N VAL A 236 16.40 -8.33 -1.42
CA VAL A 236 15.26 -7.42 -1.53
C VAL A 236 14.02 -8.13 -0.98
N VAL A 237 13.33 -7.54 -0.04
CA VAL A 237 12.08 -8.09 0.51
C VAL A 237 10.94 -7.26 0.00
N PHE A 238 10.17 -7.78 -0.96
CA PHE A 238 8.90 -7.19 -1.38
C PHE A 238 7.82 -7.49 -0.34
N TYR A 239 6.95 -6.54 -0.11
CA TYR A 239 5.75 -6.73 0.70
C TYR A 239 4.50 -6.46 -0.11
N THR A 240 3.57 -7.35 0.11
CA THR A 240 2.24 -7.31 -0.50
C THR A 240 1.18 -7.33 0.58
N SER A 241 -0.07 -7.13 0.20
CA SER A 241 -1.21 -7.27 1.10
C SER A 241 -2.35 -8.01 0.43
N LEU A 242 -2.90 -9.00 1.13
CA LEU A 242 -4.04 -9.78 0.68
C LEU A 242 -5.35 -9.03 0.99
N VAL A 243 -6.03 -8.56 -0.07
CA VAL A 243 -7.23 -7.70 0.05
C VAL A 243 -8.39 -8.39 0.76
N TRP A 244 -8.54 -9.70 0.57
CA TRP A 244 -9.65 -10.49 1.13
C TRP A 244 -9.52 -10.78 2.65
N ARG A 245 -8.40 -10.43 3.27
CA ARG A 245 -8.26 -10.49 4.74
C ARG A 245 -9.05 -9.40 5.44
N HIS A 246 -9.59 -8.48 4.69
CA HIS A 246 -10.36 -7.36 5.21
C HIS A 246 -11.66 -7.21 4.42
N ASP A 247 -12.73 -6.83 5.10
CA ASP A 247 -14.08 -6.66 4.56
C ASP A 247 -14.56 -5.19 4.53
N SER A 248 -13.68 -4.26 4.82
CA SER A 248 -14.01 -2.84 4.91
C SER A 248 -13.20 -1.99 3.91
N PRO A 249 -13.82 -1.05 3.18
CA PRO A 249 -13.09 -0.12 2.31
C PRO A 249 -12.01 0.68 3.04
N ARG A 250 -12.19 0.97 4.33
CA ARG A 250 -11.19 1.64 5.15
C ARG A 250 -9.93 0.82 5.36
N ALA A 251 -10.02 -0.50 5.28
CA ALA A 251 -8.89 -1.39 5.46
C ALA A 251 -7.74 -1.11 4.48
N TYR A 252 -8.02 -0.60 3.29
CA TYR A 252 -6.95 -0.18 2.37
C TYR A 252 -5.95 0.80 3.01
N ARG A 253 -6.39 1.68 3.91
CA ARG A 253 -5.48 2.55 4.68
C ARG A 253 -4.65 1.76 5.69
N VAL A 254 -5.23 0.72 6.28
CA VAL A 254 -4.57 -0.15 7.25
C VAL A 254 -3.47 -0.95 6.56
N LEU A 255 -3.74 -1.51 5.36
CA LEU A 255 -2.76 -2.24 4.57
C LEU A 255 -1.47 -1.43 4.34
N GLN A 256 -1.61 -0.14 4.01
CA GLN A 256 -0.46 0.75 3.80
C GLN A 256 0.31 1.03 5.10
N LEU A 257 -0.39 1.17 6.22
CA LEU A 257 0.23 1.37 7.53
C LEU A 257 0.95 0.10 8.00
N ASP A 258 0.36 -1.06 7.78
CA ASP A 258 0.94 -2.36 8.11
C ASP A 258 2.24 -2.59 7.34
N ALA A 259 2.25 -2.34 6.04
CA ALA A 259 3.47 -2.40 5.24
C ALA A 259 4.55 -1.42 5.75
N GLY A 260 4.13 -0.23 6.21
CA GLY A 260 5.03 0.73 6.85
C GLY A 260 5.63 0.20 8.17
N HIS A 261 4.84 -0.50 9.00
CA HIS A 261 5.31 -1.16 10.23
C HIS A 261 6.32 -2.26 9.92
N VAL A 262 6.03 -3.11 8.94
CA VAL A 262 6.94 -4.15 8.46
C VAL A 262 8.27 -3.55 8.00
N ASN A 263 8.22 -2.55 7.11
CA ASN A 263 9.41 -1.87 6.62
C ASN A 263 10.23 -1.26 7.76
N GLN A 264 9.56 -0.60 8.72
CA GLN A 264 10.24 -0.01 9.86
C GLN A 264 10.90 -1.08 10.74
N THR A 265 10.24 -2.23 10.96
CA THR A 265 10.78 -3.33 11.74
C THR A 265 11.99 -3.96 11.05
N LEU A 266 11.92 -4.20 9.73
CA LEU A 266 13.05 -4.67 8.94
C LEU A 266 14.24 -3.70 9.04
N SER A 267 13.97 -2.38 8.97
CA SER A 267 15.01 -1.36 9.07
C SER A 267 15.69 -1.32 10.44
N LEU A 268 14.93 -1.45 11.51
CA LEU A 268 15.46 -1.48 12.88
C LEU A 268 16.25 -2.76 13.16
N ALA A 269 15.69 -3.92 12.77
CA ALA A 269 16.33 -5.21 12.94
C ALA A 269 17.63 -5.28 12.13
N GLY A 270 17.61 -4.83 10.86
CA GLY A 270 18.81 -4.76 10.03
C GLY A 270 19.89 -3.87 10.66
N ALA A 271 19.54 -2.70 11.14
CA ALA A 271 20.47 -1.82 11.84
C ALA A 271 21.07 -2.44 13.10
N ALA A 272 20.25 -3.17 13.88
CA ALA A 272 20.70 -3.90 15.06
C ALA A 272 21.56 -5.13 14.75
N LEU A 273 21.50 -5.62 13.53
CA LEU A 273 22.33 -6.71 13.02
C LEU A 273 23.58 -6.19 12.23
N GLY A 274 23.76 -4.87 12.17
CA GLY A 274 24.89 -4.27 11.43
C GLY A 274 24.70 -4.22 9.93
N LEU A 275 23.49 -4.46 9.44
CA LEU A 275 23.12 -4.38 8.04
C LEU A 275 22.62 -2.98 7.66
N ARG A 276 22.68 -2.67 6.39
CA ARG A 276 22.06 -1.49 5.81
C ARG A 276 20.74 -1.85 5.16
N THR A 277 19.73 -1.02 5.42
CA THR A 277 18.41 -1.16 4.80
C THR A 277 18.01 0.14 4.13
N ALA A 278 17.43 0.04 2.95
CA ALA A 278 16.82 1.15 2.24
C ALA A 278 15.40 0.74 1.83
N PHE A 279 14.52 1.73 1.65
CA PHE A 279 13.13 1.52 1.28
C PHE A 279 12.81 2.16 -0.06
N THR A 280 11.96 1.51 -0.85
CA THR A 280 11.27 2.16 -1.95
C THR A 280 9.84 1.66 -2.13
N ALA A 281 8.93 2.61 -2.40
CA ALA A 281 7.58 2.36 -2.90
C ALA A 281 7.46 2.75 -4.39
N ALA A 282 8.56 3.16 -5.02
CA ALA A 282 8.61 3.41 -6.45
C ALA A 282 8.89 2.08 -7.16
N ILE A 283 7.89 1.22 -7.17
CA ILE A 283 7.88 -0.09 -7.84
C ILE A 283 6.96 -0.03 -9.06
N ARG A 284 7.11 -0.98 -9.97
CA ARG A 284 6.11 -1.28 -11.00
C ARG A 284 5.34 -2.50 -10.56
N ASP A 285 4.11 -2.29 -10.13
CA ASP A 285 3.25 -3.32 -9.53
C ASP A 285 3.20 -4.57 -10.43
N GLU A 286 2.90 -4.41 -11.71
CA GLU A 286 2.82 -5.48 -12.71
C GLU A 286 4.11 -6.34 -12.76
N LEU A 287 5.29 -5.71 -12.76
CA LEU A 287 6.56 -6.44 -12.80
C LEU A 287 6.88 -7.14 -11.47
N VAL A 288 6.51 -6.53 -10.36
CA VAL A 288 6.67 -7.18 -9.03
C VAL A 288 5.73 -8.37 -8.92
N GLU A 289 4.47 -8.23 -9.32
CA GLU A 289 3.45 -9.28 -9.30
C GLU A 289 3.87 -10.48 -10.14
N GLU A 290 4.40 -10.26 -11.35
CA GLU A 290 4.97 -11.29 -12.21
C GLU A 290 6.18 -11.97 -11.54
N LEU A 291 7.08 -11.19 -10.94
CA LEU A 291 8.32 -11.66 -10.34
C LEU A 291 8.06 -12.58 -9.14
N ILE A 292 7.09 -12.22 -8.28
CA ILE A 292 6.74 -13.00 -7.08
C ILE A 292 5.63 -14.03 -7.34
N GLY A 293 4.98 -13.99 -8.51
CA GLY A 293 3.94 -14.95 -8.91
C GLY A 293 2.63 -14.78 -8.15
N CYS A 294 2.27 -13.55 -7.73
CA CYS A 294 1.01 -13.29 -7.05
C CYS A 294 -0.12 -12.92 -8.03
N ASP A 295 -1.37 -13.08 -7.58
CA ASP A 295 -2.56 -12.69 -8.35
C ASP A 295 -2.94 -11.23 -8.05
N PRO A 296 -2.77 -10.30 -9.01
CA PRO A 296 -3.05 -8.87 -8.81
C PRO A 296 -4.52 -8.58 -8.47
N ALA A 297 -5.44 -9.51 -8.72
CA ALA A 297 -6.84 -9.34 -8.35
C ALA A 297 -7.07 -9.49 -6.82
N THR A 298 -6.19 -10.18 -6.13
CA THR A 298 -6.36 -10.55 -4.72
C THR A 298 -5.22 -10.12 -3.81
N GLU A 299 -4.05 -9.78 -4.38
CA GLU A 299 -2.85 -9.43 -3.65
C GLU A 299 -2.20 -8.16 -4.26
N LEU A 300 -1.96 -7.16 -3.43
CA LEU A 300 -1.44 -5.84 -3.84
C LEU A 300 0.04 -5.74 -3.53
N ALA A 301 0.88 -5.47 -4.52
CA ALA A 301 2.25 -5.05 -4.28
C ALA A 301 2.27 -3.64 -3.67
N ILE A 302 3.09 -3.40 -2.62
CA ILE A 302 3.11 -2.12 -1.89
C ILE A 302 4.48 -1.45 -1.94
N GLY A 303 5.55 -2.23 -1.84
CA GLY A 303 6.91 -1.71 -1.83
C GLY A 303 7.92 -2.76 -1.43
N CYS A 304 9.16 -2.34 -1.22
CA CYS A 304 10.21 -3.26 -0.78
C CYS A 304 11.23 -2.62 0.15
N ALA A 305 11.83 -3.47 1.00
CA ALA A 305 13.08 -3.20 1.70
C ALA A 305 14.24 -3.80 0.92
N VAL A 306 15.28 -3.01 0.70
CA VAL A 306 16.53 -3.41 0.03
C VAL A 306 17.62 -3.50 1.09
N ILE A 307 18.28 -4.65 1.22
CA ILE A 307 19.09 -5.01 2.38
C ILE A 307 20.43 -5.53 1.90
N GLY A 308 21.51 -5.02 2.51
CA GLY A 308 22.89 -5.43 2.21
C GLY A 308 23.85 -5.08 3.32
N GLY A 309 25.14 -5.31 3.11
CA GLY A 309 26.18 -4.95 4.04
C GLY A 309 26.28 -3.43 4.29
N ALA A 310 26.75 -3.04 5.46
CA ALA A 310 27.02 -1.63 5.76
C ALA A 310 28.28 -1.14 5.06
N VAL A 311 28.23 0.04 4.42
CA VAL A 311 29.40 0.69 3.83
C VAL A 311 30.35 1.15 4.95
N GLY A 312 31.61 0.75 4.90
CA GLY A 312 32.63 1.17 5.87
C GLY A 312 32.55 0.50 7.25
N GLY A 313 31.74 -0.55 7.39
CA GLY A 313 31.68 -1.38 8.58
C GLY A 313 32.86 -2.36 8.62
N GLY A 314 34.04 -1.92 9.04
CA GLY A 314 35.02 -2.86 9.57
C GLY A 314 34.36 -3.61 10.73
N VAL A 315 34.43 -4.95 10.68
CA VAL A 315 34.06 -5.83 11.78
C VAL A 315 34.64 -5.22 13.05
N VAL A 316 33.80 -4.67 13.93
CA VAL A 316 34.24 -4.39 15.30
C VAL A 316 34.39 -5.76 15.94
N GLY A 317 35.59 -6.33 15.75
CA GLY A 317 36.02 -7.47 16.52
C GLY A 317 36.14 -7.02 17.97
N GLY A 318 35.14 -7.36 18.73
CA GLY A 318 35.22 -7.35 20.20
C GLY A 318 35.75 -8.70 20.63
N GLU A 319 36.90 -8.69 21.26
CA GLU A 319 37.43 -9.77 22.09
C GLU A 319 36.43 -10.20 23.16
#